data_6e672653cc589354604dca71b8640556
#
_entry.id   6e672653cc589354604dca71b8640556
#
_cell.length_a   1.000
_cell.length_b   1.000
_cell.length_c   1.000
_cell.angle_alpha   90.00
_cell.angle_beta   90.00
_cell.angle_gamma   90.00
#
_symmetry.space_group_name_H-M   'P 1'
#
loop_
_entity.id
_entity.type
_entity.pdbx_description
1 polymer ?
#
loop_
_entity_poly.entity_id
_entity_poly.type
_entity_poly.pdbx_seq_one_letter_code
_entity_poly.pdbx_strand_id
1 'polypeptide(L)'
;MGRLEGKVAIVTGGARGLGKTFCSVLAEEKAKVVVADILEEAAQQTSQEILSKGGTSMALRVDVTSEQDTLRMAEETIKAFGRIDILVNNAAMIYGITRKPFVEIPPEEWDRLMTVNLKGPFLCCRAVFPQMERQGKGKIINLSSETAFTGSRHFVHYVTSKGGIVSFTRSLAAELGQYNICVNAVAPGFTDSESARSVIDDISKYDVSPTPLKRLEQPRDLVGAVIFLASDESDFITGQTLVVNGGRYMH
;
A
#
# COMPACT_ATOMS: atom_id res chain seq x y z
N MET A 1 8.94 -14.85 18.69
CA MET A 1 9.55 -13.56 18.38
C MET A 1 8.93 -13.10 17.07
N GLY A 2 8.34 -11.90 17.00
CA GLY A 2 7.76 -11.39 15.76
C GLY A 2 8.85 -10.99 14.76
N ARG A 3 8.64 -11.22 13.46
CA ARG A 3 9.62 -10.89 12.39
C ARG A 3 9.93 -9.40 12.29
N LEU A 4 9.06 -8.53 12.83
CA LEU A 4 9.17 -7.08 12.78
C LEU A 4 9.37 -6.44 14.15
N GLU A 5 9.83 -7.21 15.14
CA GLU A 5 10.06 -6.72 16.49
C GLU A 5 11.02 -5.53 16.51
N GLY A 6 10.61 -4.43 17.17
CA GLY A 6 11.38 -3.19 17.24
C GLY A 6 11.27 -2.28 15.99
N LYS A 7 10.62 -2.71 14.92
CA LYS A 7 10.40 -1.90 13.71
C LYS A 7 9.21 -0.96 13.87
N VAL A 8 9.25 0.16 13.17
CA VAL A 8 8.16 1.13 13.07
C VAL A 8 7.66 1.16 11.63
N ALA A 9 6.37 0.89 11.45
CA ALA A 9 5.72 0.81 10.15
C ALA A 9 4.65 1.90 10.00
N ILE A 10 4.70 2.64 8.90
CA ILE A 10 3.62 3.55 8.47
C ILE A 10 2.83 2.85 7.37
N VAL A 11 1.50 2.81 7.51
CA VAL A 11 0.60 2.30 6.47
C VAL A 11 -0.35 3.43 6.06
N THR A 12 -0.24 3.88 4.81
CA THR A 12 -1.18 4.87 4.27
C THR A 12 -2.46 4.20 3.78
N GLY A 13 -3.61 4.87 3.93
CA GLY A 13 -4.90 4.23 3.69
C GLY A 13 -5.17 3.08 4.67
N GLY A 14 -4.70 3.23 5.92
CA GLY A 14 -4.71 2.18 6.94
C GLY A 14 -6.04 1.99 7.67
N ALA A 15 -7.03 2.87 7.44
CA ALA A 15 -8.28 2.87 8.20
C ALA A 15 -9.21 1.70 7.86
N ARG A 16 -9.16 1.16 6.64
CA ARG A 16 -10.07 0.13 6.16
C ARG A 16 -9.45 -0.79 5.10
N GLY A 17 -10.19 -1.83 4.71
CA GLY A 17 -9.82 -2.73 3.61
C GLY A 17 -8.44 -3.38 3.79
N LEU A 18 -7.63 -3.38 2.72
CA LEU A 18 -6.28 -3.95 2.72
C LEU A 18 -5.37 -3.25 3.73
N GLY A 19 -5.44 -1.92 3.79
CA GLY A 19 -4.60 -1.13 4.72
C GLY A 19 -4.83 -1.51 6.18
N LYS A 20 -6.09 -1.65 6.59
CA LYS A 20 -6.45 -2.14 7.94
C LYS A 20 -5.89 -3.54 8.21
N THR A 21 -5.99 -4.44 7.20
CA THR A 21 -5.42 -5.78 7.30
C THR A 21 -3.90 -5.71 7.48
N PHE A 22 -3.20 -4.88 6.69
CA PHE A 22 -1.75 -4.71 6.82
C PHE A 22 -1.35 -4.12 8.18
N CYS A 23 -2.06 -3.10 8.67
CA CYS A 23 -1.84 -2.55 10.01
C CYS A 23 -1.93 -3.64 11.09
N SER A 24 -2.97 -4.46 11.04
CA SER A 24 -3.21 -5.54 12.03
C SER A 24 -2.08 -6.57 12.02
N VAL A 25 -1.71 -7.06 10.83
CA VAL A 25 -0.70 -8.14 10.74
C VAL A 25 0.73 -7.66 11.00
N LEU A 26 1.07 -6.42 10.65
CA LEU A 26 2.36 -5.83 11.02
C LEU A 26 2.48 -5.69 12.54
N ALA A 27 1.39 -5.34 13.23
CA ALA A 27 1.35 -5.30 14.68
C ALA A 27 1.40 -6.71 15.33
N GLU A 28 0.76 -7.72 14.74
CA GLU A 28 0.87 -9.13 15.14
C GLU A 28 2.32 -9.60 15.06
N GLU A 29 3.08 -9.15 14.05
CA GLU A 29 4.54 -9.39 13.91
C GLU A 29 5.41 -8.47 14.78
N LYS A 30 4.81 -7.75 15.74
CA LYS A 30 5.47 -6.90 16.75
C LYS A 30 6.05 -5.58 16.21
N ALA A 31 5.63 -5.12 15.04
CA ALA A 31 5.90 -3.75 14.64
C ALA A 31 5.06 -2.74 15.45
N LYS A 32 5.60 -1.55 15.68
CA LYS A 32 4.81 -0.38 16.07
C LYS A 32 4.19 0.21 14.82
N VAL A 33 2.88 0.41 14.78
CA VAL A 33 2.15 0.72 13.56
C VAL A 33 1.53 2.12 13.61
N VAL A 34 1.81 2.92 12.60
CA VAL A 34 1.13 4.19 12.34
C VAL A 34 0.06 3.97 11.29
N VAL A 35 -1.19 4.12 11.70
CA VAL A 35 -2.38 4.05 10.84
C VAL A 35 -2.62 5.45 10.26
N ALA A 36 -2.13 5.69 9.04
CA ALA A 36 -2.26 6.97 8.36
C ALA A 36 -3.42 6.93 7.36
N ASP A 37 -4.43 7.77 7.53
CA ASP A 37 -5.60 7.82 6.63
C ASP A 37 -6.24 9.22 6.63
N ILE A 38 -6.95 9.56 5.57
CA ILE A 38 -7.76 10.77 5.51
C ILE A 38 -9.01 10.65 6.39
N LEU A 39 -9.47 9.41 6.64
CA LEU A 39 -10.61 9.07 7.48
C LEU A 39 -10.17 8.92 8.95
N GLU A 40 -10.08 10.04 9.66
CA GLU A 40 -9.50 10.11 11.00
C GLU A 40 -10.15 9.15 12.00
N GLU A 41 -11.48 9.15 12.10
CA GLU A 41 -12.21 8.31 13.06
C GLU A 41 -12.00 6.82 12.80
N ALA A 42 -12.01 6.41 11.52
CA ALA A 42 -11.77 5.01 11.15
C ALA A 42 -10.31 4.60 11.39
N ALA A 43 -9.34 5.51 11.20
CA ALA A 43 -7.95 5.27 11.54
C ALA A 43 -7.77 5.10 13.06
N GLN A 44 -8.43 5.92 13.87
CA GLN A 44 -8.44 5.80 15.32
C GLN A 44 -9.04 4.46 15.77
N GLN A 45 -10.17 4.04 15.16
CA GLN A 45 -10.77 2.74 15.46
C GLN A 45 -9.81 1.58 15.13
N THR A 46 -9.16 1.60 13.97
CA THR A 46 -8.17 0.58 13.60
C THR A 46 -6.99 0.56 14.58
N SER A 47 -6.49 1.71 14.99
CA SER A 47 -5.43 1.81 15.99
C SER A 47 -5.87 1.25 17.36
N GLN A 48 -7.09 1.56 17.81
CA GLN A 48 -7.65 1.02 19.06
C GLN A 48 -7.80 -0.51 19.03
N GLU A 49 -8.22 -1.08 17.90
CA GLU A 49 -8.29 -2.53 17.73
C GLU A 49 -6.91 -3.20 17.86
N ILE A 50 -5.84 -2.55 17.36
CA ILE A 50 -4.47 -3.03 17.53
C ILE A 50 -4.04 -2.96 18.99
N LEU A 51 -4.30 -1.83 19.67
CA LEU A 51 -3.96 -1.63 21.09
C LEU A 51 -4.70 -2.62 21.99
N SER A 52 -5.98 -2.89 21.73
CA SER A 52 -6.79 -3.84 22.50
C SER A 52 -6.27 -5.28 22.41
N LYS A 53 -5.54 -5.61 21.35
CA LYS A 53 -4.86 -6.93 21.18
C LYS A 53 -3.43 -6.94 21.71
N GLY A 54 -3.01 -5.90 22.44
CA GLY A 54 -1.67 -5.80 23.03
C GLY A 54 -0.58 -5.38 22.03
N GLY A 55 -0.94 -4.88 20.86
CA GLY A 55 0.00 -4.25 19.91
C GLY A 55 0.33 -2.82 20.30
N THR A 56 1.20 -2.18 19.53
CA THR A 56 1.54 -0.75 19.66
C THR A 56 1.12 -0.01 18.39
N SER A 57 0.28 1.00 18.52
CA SER A 57 -0.23 1.75 17.37
C SER A 57 -0.53 3.19 17.71
N MET A 58 -0.51 4.06 16.69
CA MET A 58 -1.09 5.39 16.70
C MET A 58 -1.83 5.67 15.40
N ALA A 59 -2.83 6.52 15.44
CA ALA A 59 -3.55 6.98 14.26
C ALA A 59 -3.17 8.41 13.92
N LEU A 60 -3.06 8.71 12.63
CA LEU A 60 -2.84 10.07 12.12
C LEU A 60 -3.79 10.35 10.96
N ARG A 61 -4.46 11.50 11.00
CA ARG A 61 -5.16 12.02 9.83
C ARG A 61 -4.13 12.52 8.82
N VAL A 62 -4.11 11.92 7.62
CA VAL A 62 -3.15 12.23 6.56
C VAL A 62 -3.87 12.24 5.21
N ASP A 63 -3.81 13.36 4.51
CA ASP A 63 -4.07 13.43 3.09
C ASP A 63 -2.75 13.22 2.34
N VAL A 64 -2.59 12.09 1.68
CA VAL A 64 -1.34 11.75 0.95
C VAL A 64 -1.07 12.70 -0.22
N THR A 65 -2.05 13.50 -0.67
CA THR A 65 -1.88 14.50 -1.73
C THR A 65 -1.30 15.82 -1.22
N SER A 66 -1.30 16.02 0.11
CA SER A 66 -0.75 17.18 0.81
C SER A 66 0.69 16.93 1.25
N GLU A 67 1.63 17.70 0.71
CA GLU A 67 3.04 17.65 1.13
C GLU A 67 3.18 17.94 2.63
N GLN A 68 2.44 18.91 3.15
CA GLN A 68 2.46 19.26 4.57
C GLN A 68 1.99 18.10 5.45
N ASP A 69 0.94 17.38 5.05
CA ASP A 69 0.43 16.26 5.83
C ASP A 69 1.41 15.08 5.82
N THR A 70 2.06 14.80 4.67
CA THR A 70 3.05 13.72 4.59
C THR A 70 4.31 14.02 5.40
N LEU A 71 4.78 15.27 5.42
CA LEU A 71 5.89 15.69 6.28
C LEU A 71 5.52 15.56 7.76
N ARG A 72 4.36 16.06 8.17
CA ARG A 72 3.84 15.92 9.53
C ARG A 72 3.70 14.45 9.94
N MET A 73 3.24 13.57 9.05
CA MET A 73 3.16 12.13 9.30
C MET A 73 4.53 11.55 9.68
N ALA A 74 5.59 11.89 8.95
CA ALA A 74 6.93 11.44 9.26
C ALA A 74 7.44 12.04 10.60
N GLU A 75 7.24 13.33 10.84
CA GLU A 75 7.66 14.02 12.06
C GLU A 75 6.98 13.43 13.31
N GLU A 76 5.65 13.28 13.29
CA GLU A 76 4.91 12.72 14.43
C GLU A 76 5.28 11.22 14.66
N THR A 77 5.57 10.48 13.62
CA THR A 77 6.07 9.09 13.74
C THR A 77 7.43 9.07 14.44
N ILE A 78 8.36 9.94 14.04
CA ILE A 78 9.69 10.03 14.65
C ILE A 78 9.58 10.48 16.10
N LYS A 79 8.74 11.45 16.40
CA LYS A 79 8.49 11.96 17.75
C LYS A 79 7.94 10.86 18.68
N ALA A 80 7.01 10.03 18.17
CA ALA A 80 6.37 8.98 18.96
C ALA A 80 7.27 7.74 19.15
N PHE A 81 8.01 7.35 18.13
CA PHE A 81 8.70 6.04 18.09
C PHE A 81 10.20 6.12 17.83
N GLY A 82 10.75 7.28 17.50
CA GLY A 82 12.19 7.53 17.32
C GLY A 82 12.75 7.07 15.98
N ARG A 83 11.96 6.36 15.14
CA ARG A 83 12.42 5.78 13.87
C ARG A 83 11.29 5.55 12.89
N ILE A 84 11.64 5.30 11.62
CA ILE A 84 10.73 4.82 10.56
C ILE A 84 11.48 3.72 9.80
N ASP A 85 11.00 2.48 9.88
CA ASP A 85 11.64 1.34 9.21
C ASP A 85 10.92 0.91 7.95
N ILE A 86 9.58 1.05 7.95
CA ILE A 86 8.71 0.50 6.92
C ILE A 86 7.70 1.57 6.52
N LEU A 87 7.55 1.77 5.20
CA LEU A 87 6.46 2.53 4.62
C LEU A 87 5.67 1.63 3.68
N VAL A 88 4.37 1.46 3.94
CA VAL A 88 3.43 0.79 3.04
C VAL A 88 2.55 1.84 2.38
N ASN A 89 2.83 2.16 1.12
CA ASN A 89 2.01 3.04 0.29
C ASN A 89 0.80 2.26 -0.25
N ASN A 90 -0.25 2.19 0.57
CA ASN A 90 -1.49 1.51 0.24
C ASN A 90 -2.64 2.48 -0.11
N ALA A 91 -2.60 3.72 0.35
CA ALA A 91 -3.61 4.72 0.01
C ALA A 91 -3.81 4.83 -1.51
N ALA A 92 -5.04 4.66 -1.95
CA ALA A 92 -5.39 4.74 -3.36
C ALA A 92 -6.85 5.16 -3.54
N MET A 93 -7.10 5.89 -4.60
CA MET A 93 -8.44 6.21 -5.05
C MET A 93 -8.96 5.04 -5.90
N ILE A 94 -9.97 4.35 -5.39
CA ILE A 94 -10.74 3.33 -6.11
C ILE A 94 -12.25 3.54 -5.88
N TYR A 95 -12.62 4.05 -4.70
CA TYR A 95 -14.00 4.41 -4.41
C TYR A 95 -14.47 5.58 -5.27
N GLY A 96 -15.67 5.46 -5.83
CA GLY A 96 -16.26 6.48 -6.70
C GLY A 96 -15.71 6.52 -8.12
N ILE A 97 -14.85 5.56 -8.48
CA ILE A 97 -14.40 5.38 -9.86
C ILE A 97 -15.29 4.32 -10.51
N THR A 98 -15.91 4.67 -11.63
CA THR A 98 -16.71 3.75 -12.42
C THR A 98 -15.96 3.34 -13.68
N ARG A 99 -16.20 2.10 -14.13
CA ARG A 99 -15.69 1.63 -15.41
C ARG A 99 -16.44 2.32 -16.54
N LYS A 100 -15.72 3.03 -17.41
CA LYS A 100 -16.29 3.75 -18.54
C LYS A 100 -15.32 3.79 -19.74
N PRO A 101 -15.81 3.98 -20.99
CA PRO A 101 -14.94 4.21 -22.12
C PRO A 101 -13.96 5.36 -21.85
N PHE A 102 -12.73 5.25 -22.36
CA PHE A 102 -11.67 6.23 -22.05
C PHE A 102 -12.03 7.66 -22.49
N VAL A 103 -12.80 7.80 -23.56
CA VAL A 103 -13.29 9.09 -24.07
C VAL A 103 -14.30 9.77 -23.15
N GLU A 104 -14.87 9.03 -22.20
CA GLU A 104 -15.86 9.53 -21.23
C GLU A 104 -15.22 9.83 -19.85
N ILE A 105 -13.91 9.58 -19.68
CA ILE A 105 -13.22 9.89 -18.43
C ILE A 105 -12.99 11.40 -18.38
N PRO A 106 -13.57 12.13 -17.39
CA PRO A 106 -13.31 13.55 -17.26
C PRO A 106 -11.82 13.80 -16.91
N PRO A 107 -11.17 14.82 -17.49
CA PRO A 107 -9.78 15.16 -17.14
C PRO A 107 -9.57 15.34 -15.63
N GLU A 108 -10.54 15.91 -14.92
CA GLU A 108 -10.46 16.14 -13.48
C GLU A 108 -10.49 14.83 -12.68
N GLU A 109 -11.21 13.79 -13.16
CA GLU A 109 -11.19 12.45 -12.55
C GLU A 109 -9.82 11.80 -12.76
N TRP A 110 -9.27 11.94 -13.96
CA TRP A 110 -7.91 11.50 -14.28
C TRP A 110 -6.88 12.16 -13.36
N ASP A 111 -6.88 13.49 -13.28
CA ASP A 111 -5.91 14.25 -12.51
C ASP A 111 -5.98 13.92 -11.02
N ARG A 112 -7.19 13.83 -10.48
CA ARG A 112 -7.41 13.46 -9.08
C ARG A 112 -6.90 12.06 -8.78
N LEU A 113 -7.16 11.10 -9.68
CA LEU A 113 -6.70 9.72 -9.51
C LEU A 113 -5.17 9.64 -9.57
N MET A 114 -4.53 10.29 -10.53
CA MET A 114 -3.07 10.34 -10.63
C MET A 114 -2.46 11.03 -9.42
N THR A 115 -3.09 12.09 -8.92
CA THR A 115 -2.63 12.79 -7.73
C THR A 115 -2.64 11.89 -6.49
N VAL A 116 -3.69 11.13 -6.27
CA VAL A 116 -3.75 10.21 -5.13
C VAL A 116 -2.83 9.01 -5.33
N ASN A 117 -2.92 8.34 -6.50
CA ASN A 117 -2.31 7.02 -6.69
C ASN A 117 -0.81 7.07 -7.07
N LEU A 118 -0.30 8.20 -7.56
CA LEU A 118 1.12 8.36 -7.96
C LEU A 118 1.83 9.45 -7.18
N LYS A 119 1.29 10.68 -7.16
CA LYS A 119 1.91 11.77 -6.40
C LYS A 119 1.90 11.49 -4.89
N GLY A 120 0.81 10.88 -4.37
CA GLY A 120 0.71 10.50 -2.96
C GLY A 120 1.88 9.61 -2.50
N PRO A 121 2.11 8.43 -3.09
CA PRO A 121 3.27 7.60 -2.79
C PRO A 121 4.61 8.33 -2.93
N PHE A 122 4.78 9.18 -3.94
CA PHE A 122 5.98 10.01 -4.09
C PHE A 122 6.19 10.94 -2.89
N LEU A 123 5.16 11.65 -2.44
CA LEU A 123 5.24 12.55 -1.30
C LEU A 123 5.51 11.79 0.01
N CYS A 124 4.87 10.63 0.20
CA CYS A 124 5.12 9.79 1.37
C CYS A 124 6.57 9.27 1.41
N CYS A 125 7.10 8.78 0.27
CA CYS A 125 8.50 8.35 0.17
C CYS A 125 9.46 9.50 0.48
N ARG A 126 9.22 10.67 -0.10
CA ARG A 126 10.01 11.88 0.13
C ARG A 126 10.01 12.30 1.60
N ALA A 127 8.89 12.17 2.29
CA ALA A 127 8.76 12.54 3.71
C ALA A 127 9.52 11.58 4.65
N VAL A 128 9.55 10.27 4.36
CA VAL A 128 10.23 9.28 5.21
C VAL A 128 11.72 9.13 4.88
N PHE A 129 12.13 9.48 3.67
CA PHE A 129 13.50 9.27 3.17
C PHE A 129 14.58 9.85 4.10
N PRO A 130 14.51 11.11 4.57
CA PRO A 130 15.58 11.67 5.42
C PRO A 130 15.81 10.88 6.71
N GLN A 131 14.76 10.26 7.26
CA GLN A 131 14.88 9.42 8.45
C GLN A 131 15.49 8.05 8.11
N MET A 132 15.04 7.42 7.02
CA MET A 132 15.57 6.14 6.57
C MET A 132 17.04 6.26 6.14
N GLU A 133 17.42 7.36 5.48
CA GLU A 133 18.79 7.69 5.12
C GLU A 133 19.70 7.76 6.38
N ARG A 134 19.29 8.55 7.39
CA ARG A 134 20.03 8.63 8.66
C ARG A 134 20.18 7.29 9.36
N GLN A 135 19.20 6.39 9.21
CA GLN A 135 19.22 5.03 9.78
C GLN A 135 20.12 4.08 8.98
N GLY A 136 20.44 4.40 7.71
CA GLY A 136 21.13 3.50 6.79
C GLY A 136 20.35 2.23 6.47
N LYS A 137 19.02 2.25 6.63
CA LYS A 137 18.12 1.13 6.35
C LYS A 137 16.67 1.59 6.25
N GLY A 138 15.91 1.00 5.31
CA GLY A 138 14.48 1.21 5.16
C GLY A 138 13.82 0.22 4.20
N LYS A 139 12.51 0.04 4.35
CA LYS A 139 11.66 -0.79 3.48
C LYS A 139 10.47 0.03 2.99
N ILE A 140 10.34 0.17 1.69
CA ILE A 140 9.20 0.84 1.05
C ILE A 140 8.45 -0.19 0.22
N ILE A 141 7.16 -0.34 0.49
CA ILE A 141 6.26 -1.29 -0.18
C ILE A 141 5.13 -0.51 -0.84
N ASN A 142 5.09 -0.53 -2.16
CA ASN A 142 4.08 0.17 -2.95
C ASN A 142 2.98 -0.80 -3.39
N LEU A 143 1.70 -0.43 -3.25
CA LEU A 143 0.58 -1.23 -3.74
C LEU A 143 0.28 -0.87 -5.20
N SER A 144 0.65 -1.78 -6.13
CA SER A 144 0.26 -1.75 -7.53
C SER A 144 -1.05 -2.55 -7.74
N SER A 145 -1.20 -3.23 -8.86
CA SER A 145 -2.30 -4.15 -9.20
C SER A 145 -1.84 -5.07 -10.34
N GLU A 146 -2.39 -6.28 -10.43
CA GLU A 146 -2.20 -7.14 -11.61
C GLU A 146 -2.62 -6.46 -12.90
N THR A 147 -3.60 -5.52 -12.83
CA THR A 147 -4.08 -4.78 -13.99
C THR A 147 -3.01 -3.90 -14.64
N ALA A 148 -1.92 -3.58 -13.93
CA ALA A 148 -0.74 -2.92 -14.50
C ALA A 148 -0.07 -3.76 -15.61
N PHE A 149 -0.23 -5.07 -15.58
CA PHE A 149 0.36 -6.03 -16.52
C PHE A 149 -0.65 -6.59 -17.51
N THR A 150 -1.88 -6.82 -17.07
CA THR A 150 -2.93 -7.43 -17.90
C THR A 150 -3.78 -6.43 -18.66
N GLY A 151 -3.76 -5.16 -18.25
CA GLY A 151 -4.75 -4.17 -18.65
C GLY A 151 -6.11 -4.43 -17.99
N SER A 152 -7.03 -3.52 -18.20
CA SER A 152 -8.43 -3.70 -17.79
C SER A 152 -9.31 -2.77 -18.60
N ARG A 153 -10.24 -3.35 -19.37
CA ARG A 153 -11.16 -2.61 -20.22
C ARG A 153 -11.97 -1.58 -19.40
N HIS A 154 -12.13 -0.39 -19.94
CA HIS A 154 -12.89 0.72 -19.33
C HIS A 154 -12.32 1.25 -18.00
N PHE A 155 -11.02 1.03 -17.75
CA PHE A 155 -10.37 1.40 -16.48
C PHE A 155 -8.98 2.01 -16.70
N VAL A 156 -8.78 2.67 -17.85
CA VAL A 156 -7.46 3.12 -18.34
C VAL A 156 -6.72 4.00 -17.34
N HIS A 157 -7.38 4.95 -16.69
CA HIS A 157 -6.77 5.85 -15.70
C HIS A 157 -6.23 5.09 -14.48
N TYR A 158 -7.01 4.13 -13.94
CA TYR A 158 -6.57 3.30 -12.83
C TYR A 158 -5.38 2.40 -13.23
N VAL A 159 -5.50 1.71 -14.36
CA VAL A 159 -4.42 0.87 -14.91
C VAL A 159 -3.14 1.67 -15.11
N THR A 160 -3.25 2.88 -15.69
CA THR A 160 -2.11 3.78 -15.90
C THR A 160 -1.46 4.16 -14.56
N SER A 161 -2.27 4.49 -13.54
CA SER A 161 -1.73 4.83 -12.23
C SER A 161 -0.99 3.66 -11.59
N LYS A 162 -1.53 2.44 -11.70
CA LYS A 162 -0.92 1.23 -11.13
C LYS A 162 0.29 0.74 -11.92
N GLY A 163 0.32 0.95 -13.24
CA GLY A 163 1.52 0.80 -14.08
C GLY A 163 2.60 1.81 -13.71
N GLY A 164 2.21 3.06 -13.46
CA GLY A 164 3.11 4.10 -12.96
C GLY A 164 3.79 3.73 -11.64
N ILE A 165 3.09 3.06 -10.71
CA ILE A 165 3.66 2.55 -9.45
C ILE A 165 4.76 1.52 -9.71
N VAL A 166 4.62 0.63 -10.71
CA VAL A 166 5.67 -0.33 -11.06
C VAL A 166 6.94 0.38 -11.52
N SER A 167 6.81 1.36 -12.41
CA SER A 167 7.94 2.16 -12.92
C SER A 167 8.54 3.03 -11.82
N PHE A 168 7.71 3.67 -10.99
CA PHE A 168 8.14 4.45 -9.83
C PHE A 168 8.96 3.59 -8.84
N THR A 169 8.49 2.38 -8.54
CA THR A 169 9.18 1.43 -7.66
C THR A 169 10.59 1.12 -8.16
N ARG A 170 10.74 0.82 -9.46
CA ARG A 170 12.03 0.50 -10.07
C ARG A 170 12.99 1.67 -10.06
N SER A 171 12.51 2.85 -10.43
CA SER A 171 13.33 4.08 -10.46
C SER A 171 13.80 4.45 -9.05
N LEU A 172 12.88 4.43 -8.08
CA LEU A 172 13.21 4.77 -6.70
C LEU A 172 14.14 3.73 -6.05
N ALA A 173 13.98 2.43 -6.38
CA ALA A 173 14.89 1.38 -5.92
C ALA A 173 16.33 1.58 -6.42
N ALA A 174 16.50 1.98 -7.68
CA ALA A 174 17.82 2.28 -8.25
C ALA A 174 18.48 3.47 -7.55
N GLU A 175 17.70 4.49 -7.17
CA GLU A 175 18.22 5.68 -6.50
C GLU A 175 18.53 5.43 -5.02
N LEU A 176 17.64 4.72 -4.29
CA LEU A 176 17.73 4.55 -2.84
C LEU A 176 18.59 3.38 -2.39
N GLY A 177 18.97 2.48 -3.29
CA GLY A 177 19.80 1.31 -2.97
C GLY A 177 21.13 1.66 -2.31
N GLN A 178 21.76 2.78 -2.69
CA GLN A 178 23.00 3.28 -2.08
C GLN A 178 22.86 3.61 -0.58
N TYR A 179 21.63 3.84 -0.09
CA TYR A 179 21.32 4.12 1.31
C TYR A 179 20.82 2.86 2.04
N ASN A 180 20.93 1.67 1.41
CA ASN A 180 20.42 0.41 1.96
C ASN A 180 18.89 0.46 2.21
N ILE A 181 18.17 1.17 1.35
CA ILE A 181 16.70 1.25 1.38
C ILE A 181 16.16 0.40 0.23
N CYS A 182 15.39 -0.64 0.59
CA CYS A 182 14.74 -1.50 -0.39
C CYS A 182 13.36 -0.94 -0.76
N VAL A 183 13.09 -0.83 -2.05
CA VAL A 183 11.79 -0.37 -2.58
C VAL A 183 11.21 -1.44 -3.47
N ASN A 184 10.07 -2.01 -3.08
CA ASN A 184 9.40 -3.06 -3.82
C ASN A 184 7.90 -2.77 -3.96
N ALA A 185 7.23 -3.50 -4.83
CA ALA A 185 5.78 -3.42 -4.99
C ALA A 185 5.11 -4.77 -4.76
N VAL A 186 3.87 -4.74 -4.28
CA VAL A 186 2.93 -5.85 -4.32
C VAL A 186 1.84 -5.50 -5.32
N ALA A 187 1.53 -6.43 -6.21
CA ALA A 187 0.48 -6.29 -7.22
C ALA A 187 -0.62 -7.33 -6.97
N PRO A 188 -1.66 -6.96 -6.20
CA PRO A 188 -2.81 -7.83 -5.96
C PRO A 188 -3.59 -8.16 -7.23
N GLY A 189 -4.24 -9.31 -7.24
CA GLY A 189 -5.35 -9.62 -8.12
C GLY A 189 -6.64 -8.91 -7.68
N PHE A 190 -7.77 -9.47 -8.09
CA PHE A 190 -9.06 -9.00 -7.61
C PHE A 190 -9.34 -9.56 -6.21
N THR A 191 -9.08 -8.75 -5.20
CA THR A 191 -9.19 -9.12 -3.78
C THR A 191 -10.58 -8.80 -3.24
N ASP A 192 -11.22 -9.74 -2.52
CA ASP A 192 -12.47 -9.51 -1.80
C ASP A 192 -12.28 -8.50 -0.67
N SER A 193 -12.49 -7.25 -0.98
CA SER A 193 -12.35 -6.13 -0.06
C SER A 193 -13.54 -5.19 -0.18
N GLU A 194 -13.70 -4.32 0.80
CA GLU A 194 -14.74 -3.28 0.78
C GLU A 194 -14.65 -2.42 -0.50
N SER A 195 -13.41 -2.09 -0.93
CA SER A 195 -13.19 -1.32 -2.16
C SER A 195 -13.54 -2.10 -3.43
N ALA A 196 -13.28 -3.41 -3.48
CA ALA A 196 -13.67 -4.25 -4.61
C ALA A 196 -15.19 -4.33 -4.76
N ARG A 197 -15.90 -4.42 -3.62
CA ARG A 197 -17.37 -4.45 -3.58
C ARG A 197 -18.02 -3.12 -4.01
N SER A 198 -17.27 -2.01 -4.02
CA SER A 198 -17.76 -0.73 -4.54
C SER A 198 -17.68 -0.61 -6.08
N VAL A 199 -16.93 -1.50 -6.76
CA VAL A 199 -16.75 -1.48 -8.22
C VAL A 199 -17.41 -2.66 -8.94
N ILE A 200 -17.97 -3.61 -8.20
CA ILE A 200 -18.75 -4.76 -8.71
C ILE A 200 -19.99 -4.94 -7.85
N ASP A 201 -21.16 -4.96 -8.49
CA ASP A 201 -22.47 -5.09 -7.78
C ASP A 201 -22.58 -6.40 -6.98
N ASP A 202 -22.02 -7.48 -7.50
CA ASP A 202 -22.10 -8.81 -6.87
C ASP A 202 -20.75 -9.54 -7.04
N ILE A 203 -19.97 -9.52 -5.97
CA ILE A 203 -18.62 -10.13 -5.98
C ILE A 203 -18.66 -11.65 -6.14
N SER A 204 -19.77 -12.32 -5.80
CA SER A 204 -19.93 -13.77 -5.96
C SER A 204 -19.96 -14.20 -7.43
N LYS A 205 -20.28 -13.26 -8.33
CA LYS A 205 -20.28 -13.47 -9.80
C LYS A 205 -18.94 -13.21 -10.45
N TYR A 206 -17.91 -12.84 -9.68
CA TYR A 206 -16.58 -12.66 -10.26
C TYR A 206 -16.05 -13.99 -10.79
N ASP A 207 -15.71 -14.02 -12.08
CA ASP A 207 -15.22 -15.23 -12.75
C ASP A 207 -13.81 -15.59 -12.27
N VAL A 208 -13.70 -16.61 -11.44
CA VAL A 208 -12.45 -17.19 -10.96
C VAL A 208 -11.94 -18.32 -11.84
N SER A 209 -12.66 -18.68 -12.92
CA SER A 209 -12.27 -19.80 -13.81
C SER A 209 -10.89 -19.64 -14.45
N PRO A 210 -10.42 -18.42 -14.80
CA PRO A 210 -9.06 -18.22 -15.30
C PRO A 210 -7.98 -18.28 -14.21
N THR A 211 -8.37 -18.23 -12.92
CA THR A 211 -7.42 -18.25 -11.80
C THR A 211 -7.03 -19.69 -11.48
N PRO A 212 -5.77 -20.12 -11.57
CA PRO A 212 -5.34 -21.48 -11.24
C PRO A 212 -5.78 -21.96 -9.87
N LEU A 213 -5.72 -21.10 -8.83
CA LEU A 213 -6.15 -21.46 -7.47
C LEU A 213 -7.68 -21.50 -7.29
N LYS A 214 -8.49 -21.20 -8.33
CA LYS A 214 -9.96 -21.38 -8.39
C LYS A 214 -10.74 -20.75 -7.25
N ARG A 215 -10.25 -19.69 -6.66
CA ARG A 215 -10.95 -18.91 -5.63
C ARG A 215 -10.65 -17.43 -5.76
N LEU A 216 -11.51 -16.63 -5.14
CA LEU A 216 -11.31 -15.21 -5.00
C LEU A 216 -10.17 -14.93 -3.99
N GLU A 217 -9.32 -13.99 -4.31
CA GLU A 217 -8.26 -13.53 -3.43
C GLU A 217 -8.85 -12.85 -2.18
N GLN A 218 -8.31 -13.17 -1.02
CA GLN A 218 -8.69 -12.57 0.24
C GLN A 218 -7.58 -11.62 0.73
N PRO A 219 -7.89 -10.59 1.53
CA PRO A 219 -6.88 -9.69 2.08
C PRO A 219 -5.71 -10.42 2.78
N ARG A 220 -5.97 -11.55 3.42
CA ARG A 220 -4.95 -12.38 4.07
C ARG A 220 -3.97 -13.05 3.10
N ASP A 221 -4.32 -13.23 1.84
CA ASP A 221 -3.42 -13.81 0.84
C ASP A 221 -2.23 -12.88 0.52
N LEU A 222 -2.40 -11.57 0.73
CA LEU A 222 -1.37 -10.55 0.53
C LEU A 222 -0.41 -10.39 1.72
N VAL A 223 -0.82 -10.84 2.90
CA VAL A 223 -0.13 -10.61 4.16
C VAL A 223 1.30 -11.16 4.14
N GLY A 224 1.48 -12.41 3.66
CA GLY A 224 2.79 -13.03 3.56
C GLY A 224 3.79 -12.23 2.73
N ALA A 225 3.33 -11.69 1.60
CA ALA A 225 4.14 -10.86 0.72
C ALA A 225 4.57 -9.54 1.41
N VAL A 226 3.62 -8.86 2.05
CA VAL A 226 3.89 -7.59 2.75
C VAL A 226 4.85 -7.80 3.92
N ILE A 227 4.64 -8.81 4.77
CA ILE A 227 5.52 -9.09 5.90
C ILE A 227 6.92 -9.49 5.42
N PHE A 228 7.04 -10.34 4.40
CA PHE A 228 8.32 -10.72 3.81
C PHE A 228 9.08 -9.49 3.30
N LEU A 229 8.45 -8.62 2.51
CA LEU A 229 9.07 -7.42 1.98
C LEU A 229 9.39 -6.36 3.07
N ALA A 230 8.67 -6.39 4.20
CA ALA A 230 8.90 -5.53 5.35
C ALA A 230 10.03 -6.03 6.27
N SER A 231 10.36 -7.32 6.20
CA SER A 231 11.33 -7.97 7.09
C SER A 231 12.77 -7.90 6.56
N ASP A 232 13.71 -8.28 7.43
CA ASP A 232 15.13 -8.39 7.07
C ASP A 232 15.40 -9.55 6.09
N GLU A 233 14.46 -10.52 5.94
CA GLU A 233 14.54 -11.62 4.96
C GLU A 233 14.60 -11.13 3.50
N SER A 234 14.16 -9.91 3.23
CA SER A 234 14.17 -9.27 1.92
C SER A 234 15.27 -8.20 1.76
N ASP A 235 16.33 -8.23 2.57
CA ASP A 235 17.37 -7.18 2.55
C ASP A 235 18.13 -7.08 1.21
N PHE A 236 18.13 -8.13 0.40
CA PHE A 236 18.75 -8.12 -0.93
C PHE A 236 17.74 -8.13 -2.09
N ILE A 237 16.50 -7.71 -1.81
CA ILE A 237 15.41 -7.63 -2.79
C ILE A 237 14.96 -6.17 -2.91
N THR A 238 15.19 -5.58 -4.08
CA THR A 238 14.75 -4.22 -4.39
C THR A 238 14.36 -4.08 -5.86
N GLY A 239 13.46 -3.14 -6.18
CA GLY A 239 12.95 -2.90 -7.54
C GLY A 239 11.98 -3.96 -8.06
N GLN A 240 11.59 -4.93 -7.23
CA GLN A 240 10.73 -6.03 -7.65
C GLN A 240 9.25 -5.72 -7.47
N THR A 241 8.43 -6.34 -8.32
CA THR A 241 6.97 -6.34 -8.16
C THR A 241 6.51 -7.77 -7.96
N LEU A 242 6.03 -8.07 -6.76
CA LEU A 242 5.49 -9.38 -6.43
C LEU A 242 4.01 -9.42 -6.78
N VAL A 243 3.67 -10.18 -7.82
CA VAL A 243 2.27 -10.38 -8.21
C VAL A 243 1.67 -11.47 -7.33
N VAL A 244 0.59 -11.14 -6.61
CA VAL A 244 -0.17 -12.05 -5.77
C VAL A 244 -1.59 -12.08 -6.31
N ASN A 245 -1.97 -13.11 -7.08
CA ASN A 245 -3.25 -13.16 -7.80
C ASN A 245 -3.75 -14.59 -8.05
N GLY A 246 -3.23 -15.57 -7.31
CA GLY A 246 -3.60 -16.97 -7.48
C GLY A 246 -3.19 -17.60 -8.81
N GLY A 247 -2.23 -16.98 -9.51
CA GLY A 247 -1.72 -17.44 -10.81
C GLY A 247 -2.54 -16.96 -12.01
N ARG A 248 -3.51 -16.04 -11.82
CA ARG A 248 -4.33 -15.51 -12.90
C ARG A 248 -3.50 -14.81 -13.99
N TYR A 249 -2.42 -14.19 -13.61
CA TYR A 249 -1.40 -13.65 -14.49
C TYR A 249 -0.01 -14.11 -14.01
N MET A 250 0.80 -14.57 -14.95
CA MET A 250 2.18 -15.01 -14.74
C MET A 250 3.08 -14.22 -15.69
N HIS A 251 4.27 -13.78 -15.24
CA HIS A 251 5.27 -13.00 -16.00
C HIS A 251 6.66 -13.60 -15.83
#